data_0ffd5ff857019ffa6306ad45ca2096ca
#
_entry.id   0ffd5ff857019ffa6306ad45ca2096ca
#
_cell.length_a   1.000
_cell.length_b   1.000
_cell.length_c   1.000
_cell.angle_alpha   90.00
_cell.angle_beta   90.00
_cell.angle_gamma   90.00
#
_symmetry.space_group_name_H-M   'P 1'
#
loop_
_entity.id
_entity.type
_entity.pdbx_description
1 polymer ?
#
loop_
_entity_poly.entity_id
_entity_poly.type
_entity_poly.pdbx_seq_one_letter_code
_entity_poly.pdbx_strand_id
1 'polypeptide(L)'
;MGRYPIDRKERVTLGGLGQTIHIWGTKKENPVILFLHGGPGVPNRHDMAKDGFGLTDDFTVVAWDQRGTGGSYFGCDPESLTLEQLISDCAELISWLCKTLGKEKIFIVGGSWGTELGTFACARVPDKIAGYIGYGQVVNGVENENLSYAFAMRKAKEANDSESIAKLEQVGPPVNGQYKPVFEGLMTQRRILGKY
;
A
#
# COMPACT_ATOMS: atom_id res chain seq x y z
N MET A 1 10.88 25.01 10.23
CA MET A 1 12.05 24.14 10.00
C MET A 1 11.54 22.71 10.15
N GLY A 2 11.75 21.83 9.19
CA GLY A 2 11.30 20.44 9.27
C GLY A 2 11.92 19.72 10.47
N ARG A 3 11.28 18.66 10.93
CA ARG A 3 11.73 17.84 12.09
C ARG A 3 13.10 17.16 11.83
N TYR A 4 13.42 16.93 10.55
CA TYR A 4 14.65 16.26 10.12
C TYR A 4 15.46 17.15 9.18
N PRO A 5 16.80 16.97 9.09
CA PRO A 5 17.66 17.69 8.13
C PRO A 5 17.20 17.51 6.66
N ILE A 6 16.68 16.33 6.33
CA ILE A 6 15.99 16.05 5.07
C ILE A 6 14.49 15.91 5.40
N ASP A 7 13.69 16.86 4.94
CA ASP A 7 12.24 16.88 5.15
C ASP A 7 11.63 17.60 3.94
N ARG A 8 11.27 16.83 2.90
CA ARG A 8 10.83 17.36 1.61
C ARG A 8 9.54 16.72 1.15
N LYS A 9 8.52 17.53 0.93
CA LYS A 9 7.31 17.13 0.25
C LYS A 9 7.36 17.61 -1.19
N GLU A 10 7.24 16.70 -2.14
CA GLU A 10 7.38 16.98 -3.56
C GLU A 10 6.18 16.44 -4.36
N ARG A 11 5.95 17.03 -5.52
CA ARG A 11 5.07 16.46 -6.56
C ARG A 11 5.95 15.99 -7.71
N VAL A 12 5.88 14.68 -7.98
CA VAL A 12 6.61 14.03 -9.07
C VAL A 12 5.62 13.61 -10.13
N THR A 13 5.91 13.90 -11.41
CA THR A 13 5.07 13.43 -12.50
C THR A 13 5.37 11.96 -12.78
N LEU A 14 4.37 11.10 -12.56
CA LEU A 14 4.43 9.65 -12.77
C LEU A 14 3.23 9.27 -13.64
N GLY A 15 3.47 8.58 -14.75
CA GLY A 15 2.40 8.24 -15.68
C GLY A 15 1.51 9.41 -16.08
N GLY A 16 2.12 10.59 -16.29
CA GLY A 16 1.42 11.83 -16.67
C GLY A 16 0.66 12.55 -15.55
N LEU A 17 0.58 11.99 -14.32
CA LEU A 17 -0.08 12.60 -13.17
C LEU A 17 0.96 13.11 -12.17
N GLY A 18 0.79 14.35 -11.67
CA GLY A 18 1.57 14.86 -10.54
C GLY A 18 1.18 14.13 -9.26
N GLN A 19 2.07 13.32 -8.70
CA GLN A 19 1.83 12.52 -7.50
C GLN A 19 2.68 13.02 -6.33
N THR A 20 2.14 12.94 -5.13
CA THR A 20 2.77 13.48 -3.93
C THR A 20 3.63 12.42 -3.25
N ILE A 21 4.88 12.78 -2.99
CA ILE A 21 5.78 12.01 -2.15
C ILE A 21 6.25 12.86 -0.96
N HIS A 22 6.72 12.21 0.07
CA HIS A 22 7.41 12.86 1.18
C HIS A 22 8.67 12.08 1.53
N ILE A 23 9.78 12.77 1.72
CA ILE A 23 11.11 12.21 1.94
C ILE A 23 11.64 12.76 3.26
N TRP A 24 12.02 11.86 4.18
CA TRP A 24 12.61 12.21 5.47
C TRP A 24 13.93 11.47 5.68
N GLY A 25 14.87 12.10 6.37
CA GLY A 25 16.12 11.46 6.75
C GLY A 25 17.07 12.40 7.48
N THR A 26 18.08 11.84 8.11
CA THR A 26 19.10 12.59 8.85
C THR A 26 20.37 12.80 8.03
N LYS A 27 20.72 11.88 7.13
CA LYS A 27 21.97 11.88 6.35
C LYS A 27 21.69 11.52 4.89
N LYS A 28 22.38 12.19 3.95
CA LYS A 28 22.27 11.90 2.50
C LYS A 28 22.84 10.52 2.13
N GLU A 29 23.79 10.04 2.91
CA GLU A 29 24.47 8.77 2.70
C GLU A 29 23.59 7.57 3.04
N ASN A 30 22.58 7.76 3.87
CA ASN A 30 21.69 6.68 4.29
C ASN A 30 21.05 5.98 3.08
N PRO A 31 20.86 4.65 3.13
CA PRO A 31 20.08 3.92 2.13
C PRO A 31 18.65 4.45 2.10
N VAL A 32 18.03 4.35 0.94
CA VAL A 32 16.65 4.81 0.72
C VAL A 32 15.69 3.64 0.88
N ILE A 33 14.58 3.88 1.58
CA ILE A 33 13.49 2.93 1.76
C ILE A 33 12.17 3.57 1.33
N LEU A 34 11.50 2.98 0.34
CA LEU A 34 10.18 3.39 -0.16
C LEU A 34 9.09 2.53 0.43
N PHE A 35 8.12 3.15 1.10
CA PHE A 35 6.94 2.50 1.64
C PHE A 35 5.77 2.57 0.66
N LEU A 36 5.18 1.42 0.35
CA LEU A 36 3.99 1.25 -0.46
C LEU A 36 2.80 0.93 0.45
N HIS A 37 1.88 1.88 0.56
CA HIS A 37 0.72 1.74 1.44
C HIS A 37 -0.28 0.70 0.93
N GLY A 38 -1.11 0.21 1.84
CA GLY A 38 -2.17 -0.76 1.59
C GLY A 38 -3.48 -0.16 1.08
N GLY A 39 -4.51 -0.95 1.12
CA GLY A 39 -5.86 -0.62 0.70
C GLY A 39 -6.32 -1.56 -0.42
N PRO A 40 -6.29 -1.19 -1.72
CA PRO A 40 -5.81 0.08 -2.29
C PRO A 40 -6.50 1.32 -1.74
N GLY A 41 -5.81 2.47 -1.79
CA GLY A 41 -6.43 3.76 -1.48
C GLY A 41 -6.33 4.24 -0.02
N VAL A 42 -5.51 3.61 0.84
CA VAL A 42 -5.32 4.02 2.25
C VAL A 42 -3.91 4.57 2.47
N PRO A 43 -3.67 5.86 2.11
CA PRO A 43 -2.34 6.45 2.23
C PRO A 43 -1.93 6.60 3.70
N ASN A 44 -0.67 6.24 4.01
CA ASN A 44 -0.10 6.28 5.35
C ASN A 44 0.94 7.39 5.56
N ARG A 45 1.13 8.28 4.57
CA ARG A 45 2.12 9.34 4.62
C ARG A 45 2.00 10.24 5.85
N HIS A 46 0.78 10.53 6.30
CA HIS A 46 0.55 11.36 7.48
C HIS A 46 0.99 10.68 8.78
N ASP A 47 0.79 9.37 8.89
CA ASP A 47 1.22 8.62 10.07
C ASP A 47 2.74 8.48 10.09
N MET A 48 3.36 8.24 8.93
CA MET A 48 4.81 8.19 8.79
C MET A 48 5.49 9.54 9.06
N ALA A 49 4.81 10.67 8.80
CA ALA A 49 5.35 12.01 9.05
C ALA A 49 5.64 12.30 10.54
N LYS A 50 5.10 11.50 11.45
CA LYS A 50 5.32 11.68 12.90
C LYS A 50 6.74 11.32 13.32
N ASP A 51 7.27 10.20 12.82
CA ASP A 51 8.58 9.67 13.24
C ASP A 51 9.30 8.83 12.17
N GLY A 52 8.76 8.70 10.95
CA GLY A 52 9.30 7.85 9.90
C GLY A 52 9.43 6.38 10.33
N PHE A 53 8.55 5.91 11.21
CA PHE A 53 8.61 4.61 11.88
C PHE A 53 9.93 4.36 12.66
N GLY A 54 10.56 5.44 13.17
CA GLY A 54 11.84 5.34 13.88
C GLY A 54 13.05 4.99 13.00
N LEU A 55 12.92 5.04 11.67
CA LEU A 55 13.96 4.59 10.73
C LEU A 55 14.83 5.72 10.17
N THR A 56 14.53 6.98 10.48
CA THR A 56 15.16 8.14 9.83
C THR A 56 16.64 8.35 10.16
N ASP A 57 17.14 7.73 11.22
CA ASP A 57 18.58 7.79 11.56
C ASP A 57 19.42 6.88 10.66
N ASP A 58 18.85 5.76 10.21
CA ASP A 58 19.53 4.73 9.42
C ASP A 58 19.11 4.75 7.95
N PHE A 59 17.95 5.30 7.63
CA PHE A 59 17.38 5.34 6.27
C PHE A 59 16.91 6.74 5.89
N THR A 60 16.95 7.02 4.60
CA THR A 60 16.10 8.05 3.99
C THR A 60 14.77 7.40 3.68
N VAL A 61 13.74 7.77 4.44
CA VAL A 61 12.39 7.20 4.37
C VAL A 61 11.56 7.95 3.35
N VAL A 62 10.87 7.23 2.48
CA VAL A 62 9.99 7.80 1.45
C VAL A 62 8.59 7.21 1.60
N ALA A 63 7.60 8.08 1.70
CA ALA A 63 6.19 7.73 1.59
C ALA A 63 5.59 8.34 0.32
N TRP A 64 4.73 7.60 -0.34
CA TRP A 64 4.09 7.97 -1.59
C TRP A 64 2.57 7.87 -1.45
N ASP A 65 1.87 8.96 -1.73
CA ASP A 65 0.44 8.92 -1.98
C ASP A 65 0.24 8.38 -3.40
N GLN A 66 -0.13 7.12 -3.54
CA GLN A 66 -0.34 6.45 -4.83
C GLN A 66 -1.43 7.18 -5.64
N ARG A 67 -1.42 7.00 -6.96
CA ARG A 67 -2.43 7.53 -7.88
C ARG A 67 -3.84 7.46 -7.30
N GLY A 68 -4.59 8.57 -7.35
CA GLY A 68 -5.96 8.65 -6.85
C GLY A 68 -6.11 8.71 -5.32
N THR A 69 -4.99 8.86 -4.56
CA THR A 69 -5.04 8.89 -3.10
C THR A 69 -4.38 10.15 -2.52
N GLY A 70 -4.79 10.56 -1.32
CA GLY A 70 -4.16 11.64 -0.57
C GLY A 70 -3.87 12.88 -1.42
N GLY A 71 -2.61 13.34 -1.44
CA GLY A 71 -2.17 14.48 -2.25
C GLY A 71 -2.11 14.20 -3.76
N SER A 72 -2.27 12.95 -4.19
CA SER A 72 -2.30 12.51 -5.60
C SER A 72 -3.74 12.31 -6.12
N TYR A 73 -4.75 12.68 -5.34
CA TYR A 73 -6.16 12.51 -5.69
C TYR A 73 -6.61 13.46 -6.80
N PHE A 74 -6.28 14.75 -6.68
CA PHE A 74 -6.76 15.77 -7.61
C PHE A 74 -6.10 15.66 -8.97
N GLY A 75 -6.94 15.66 -10.02
CA GLY A 75 -6.51 15.51 -11.41
C GLY A 75 -6.31 14.07 -11.85
N CYS A 76 -6.61 13.10 -10.98
CA CYS A 76 -6.59 11.69 -11.35
C CYS A 76 -7.86 11.35 -12.14
N ASP A 77 -7.68 10.81 -13.34
CA ASP A 77 -8.76 10.19 -14.11
C ASP A 77 -9.08 8.81 -13.49
N PRO A 78 -10.33 8.54 -13.05
CA PRO A 78 -10.71 7.23 -12.53
C PRO A 78 -10.42 6.06 -13.48
N GLU A 79 -10.52 6.25 -14.78
CA GLU A 79 -10.21 5.20 -15.78
C GLU A 79 -8.72 4.83 -15.79
N SER A 80 -7.85 5.70 -15.27
CA SER A 80 -6.42 5.43 -15.12
C SER A 80 -6.08 4.60 -13.87
N LEU A 81 -7.06 4.30 -13.00
CA LEU A 81 -6.85 3.50 -11.78
C LEU A 81 -6.79 2.00 -12.11
N THR A 82 -5.81 1.60 -12.88
CA THR A 82 -5.54 0.21 -13.24
C THR A 82 -4.30 -0.32 -12.51
N LEU A 83 -4.24 -1.62 -12.26
CA LEU A 83 -3.05 -2.25 -11.67
C LEU A 83 -1.80 -1.97 -12.50
N GLU A 84 -1.90 -2.08 -13.82
CA GLU A 84 -0.77 -1.85 -14.73
C GLU A 84 -0.24 -0.40 -14.64
N GLN A 85 -1.14 0.58 -14.56
CA GLN A 85 -0.73 1.98 -14.40
C GLN A 85 -0.05 2.23 -13.05
N LEU A 86 -0.56 1.64 -11.98
CA LEU A 86 0.04 1.75 -10.64
C LEU A 86 1.41 1.10 -10.58
N ILE A 87 1.60 -0.04 -11.25
CA ILE A 87 2.91 -0.69 -11.39
C ILE A 87 3.88 0.20 -12.16
N SER A 88 3.43 0.81 -13.27
CA SER A 88 4.24 1.74 -14.06
C SER A 88 4.67 2.96 -13.24
N ASP A 89 3.72 3.59 -12.55
CA ASP A 89 3.99 4.73 -11.68
C ASP A 89 5.02 4.37 -10.58
N CYS A 90 4.90 3.18 -9.98
CA CYS A 90 5.83 2.72 -8.96
C CYS A 90 7.24 2.51 -9.52
N ALA A 91 7.37 1.89 -10.69
CA ALA A 91 8.66 1.68 -11.35
C ALA A 91 9.31 3.02 -11.78
N GLU A 92 8.51 3.97 -12.26
CA GLU A 92 8.97 5.34 -12.55
C GLU A 92 9.45 6.04 -11.27
N LEU A 93 8.69 5.93 -10.15
CA LEU A 93 9.08 6.51 -8.87
C LEU A 93 10.38 5.92 -8.35
N ILE A 94 10.55 4.60 -8.38
CA ILE A 94 11.79 3.92 -7.98
C ILE A 94 12.97 4.49 -8.79
N SER A 95 12.80 4.60 -10.11
CA SER A 95 13.83 5.13 -10.99
C SER A 95 14.14 6.60 -10.72
N TRP A 96 13.11 7.40 -10.45
CA TRP A 96 13.25 8.81 -10.09
C TRP A 96 13.98 8.97 -8.75
N LEU A 97 13.65 8.17 -7.73
CA LEU A 97 14.29 8.19 -6.43
C LEU A 97 15.77 7.83 -6.54
N CYS A 98 16.12 6.76 -7.25
CA CYS A 98 17.49 6.37 -7.47
C CYS A 98 18.30 7.53 -8.08
N LYS A 99 17.78 8.15 -9.16
CA LYS A 99 18.45 9.27 -9.83
C LYS A 99 18.58 10.51 -8.94
N THR A 100 17.48 10.90 -8.28
CA THR A 100 17.40 12.17 -7.52
C THR A 100 18.20 12.12 -6.23
N LEU A 101 18.23 10.94 -5.59
CA LEU A 101 18.95 10.75 -4.31
C LEU A 101 20.36 10.17 -4.50
N GLY A 102 20.82 9.97 -5.75
CA GLY A 102 22.15 9.46 -6.07
C GLY A 102 22.36 8.03 -5.56
N LYS A 103 21.35 7.18 -5.66
CA LYS A 103 21.41 5.77 -5.24
C LYS A 103 21.31 4.85 -6.43
N GLU A 104 22.13 3.82 -6.46
CA GLU A 104 22.03 2.77 -7.47
C GLU A 104 20.78 1.91 -7.25
N LYS A 105 20.52 1.56 -5.99
CA LYS A 105 19.39 0.71 -5.57
C LYS A 105 18.72 1.26 -4.33
N ILE A 106 17.42 0.94 -4.15
CA ILE A 106 16.64 1.29 -2.96
C ILE A 106 15.91 0.07 -2.38
N PHE A 107 15.54 0.16 -1.11
CA PHE A 107 14.69 -0.83 -0.45
C PHE A 107 13.23 -0.50 -0.67
N ILE A 108 12.40 -1.54 -0.80
CA ILE A 108 10.93 -1.42 -0.93
C ILE A 108 10.27 -2.14 0.23
N VAL A 109 9.31 -1.48 0.87
CA VAL A 109 8.45 -2.08 1.90
C VAL A 109 7.01 -1.96 1.46
N GLY A 110 6.33 -3.09 1.29
CA GLY A 110 4.92 -3.16 0.96
C GLY A 110 4.08 -3.68 2.11
N GLY A 111 2.91 -3.05 2.37
CA GLY A 111 1.93 -3.53 3.32
C GLY A 111 0.61 -3.91 2.64
N SER A 112 0.07 -5.12 2.89
CA SER A 112 -1.21 -5.57 2.32
C SER A 112 -1.23 -5.39 0.79
N TRP A 113 -2.17 -4.60 0.21
CA TRP A 113 -2.17 -4.22 -1.21
C TRP A 113 -0.80 -3.73 -1.71
N GLY A 114 -0.06 -2.96 -0.89
CA GLY A 114 1.29 -2.50 -1.25
C GLY A 114 2.28 -3.64 -1.51
N THR A 115 2.01 -4.85 -1.02
CA THR A 115 2.84 -6.03 -1.32
C THR A 115 2.61 -6.55 -2.74
N GLU A 116 1.37 -6.53 -3.22
CA GLU A 116 1.06 -6.89 -4.60
C GLU A 116 1.72 -5.91 -5.56
N LEU A 117 1.50 -4.61 -5.36
CA LEU A 117 2.14 -3.56 -6.14
C LEU A 117 3.67 -3.66 -6.10
N GLY A 118 4.26 -3.86 -4.91
CA GLY A 118 5.71 -3.95 -4.71
C GLY A 118 6.32 -5.14 -5.43
N THR A 119 5.68 -6.30 -5.39
CA THR A 119 6.16 -7.50 -6.08
C THR A 119 6.27 -7.27 -7.59
N PHE A 120 5.22 -6.73 -8.22
CA PHE A 120 5.24 -6.43 -9.65
C PHE A 120 6.22 -5.31 -10.03
N ALA A 121 6.27 -4.24 -9.23
CA ALA A 121 7.20 -3.14 -9.49
C ALA A 121 8.67 -3.58 -9.36
N CYS A 122 9.00 -4.39 -8.33
CA CYS A 122 10.34 -4.96 -8.16
C CYS A 122 10.73 -5.85 -9.34
N ALA A 123 9.81 -6.67 -9.85
CA ALA A 123 10.04 -7.50 -11.02
C ALA A 123 10.26 -6.66 -12.29
N ARG A 124 9.68 -5.46 -12.39
CA ARG A 124 9.83 -4.56 -13.55
C ARG A 124 11.18 -3.83 -13.59
N VAL A 125 11.74 -3.50 -12.41
CA VAL A 125 13.01 -2.77 -12.30
C VAL A 125 13.99 -3.45 -11.32
N PRO A 126 14.32 -4.74 -11.50
CA PRO A 126 15.07 -5.53 -10.52
C PRO A 126 16.46 -4.95 -10.24
N ASP A 127 17.09 -4.32 -11.22
CA ASP A 127 18.42 -3.74 -11.08
C ASP A 127 18.46 -2.53 -10.13
N LYS A 128 17.29 -1.95 -9.78
CA LYS A 128 17.16 -0.82 -8.86
C LYS A 128 16.72 -1.22 -7.46
N ILE A 129 16.58 -2.50 -7.18
CA ILE A 129 16.08 -3.02 -5.91
C ILE A 129 17.25 -3.56 -5.08
N ALA A 130 17.45 -2.97 -3.89
CA ALA A 130 18.41 -3.45 -2.89
C ALA A 130 17.83 -4.59 -2.05
N GLY A 131 16.51 -4.56 -1.81
CA GLY A 131 15.76 -5.57 -1.08
C GLY A 131 14.29 -5.23 -1.03
N TYR A 132 13.46 -6.26 -0.82
CA TYR A 132 12.01 -6.14 -0.69
C TYR A 132 11.54 -6.76 0.62
N ILE A 133 10.65 -6.07 1.33
CA ILE A 133 10.01 -6.55 2.55
C ILE A 133 8.51 -6.41 2.37
N GLY A 134 7.79 -7.53 2.47
CA GLY A 134 6.32 -7.57 2.45
C GLY A 134 5.76 -7.94 3.83
N TYR A 135 4.80 -7.19 4.33
CA TYR A 135 4.03 -7.57 5.51
C TYR A 135 2.53 -7.64 5.17
N GLY A 136 1.85 -8.68 5.66
CA GLY A 136 0.51 -9.02 5.19
C GLY A 136 0.50 -9.33 3.69
N GLN A 137 1.47 -10.13 3.23
CA GLN A 137 1.73 -10.41 1.82
C GLN A 137 0.50 -10.98 1.12
N VAL A 138 0.05 -10.33 0.06
CA VAL A 138 -0.96 -10.82 -0.87
C VAL A 138 -0.28 -11.71 -1.90
N VAL A 139 -0.70 -12.98 -1.97
CA VAL A 139 -0.19 -13.97 -2.94
C VAL A 139 -1.27 -14.30 -3.98
N ASN A 140 -2.47 -14.61 -3.51
CA ASN A 140 -3.63 -14.89 -4.34
C ASN A 140 -4.84 -14.20 -3.69
N GLY A 141 -5.20 -13.01 -4.19
CA GLY A 141 -6.28 -12.20 -3.62
C GLY A 141 -7.64 -12.89 -3.65
N VAL A 142 -7.94 -13.63 -4.73
CA VAL A 142 -9.22 -14.35 -4.87
C VAL A 142 -9.34 -15.45 -3.82
N GLU A 143 -8.33 -16.27 -3.68
CA GLU A 143 -8.31 -17.36 -2.70
C GLU A 143 -8.28 -16.82 -1.27
N ASN A 144 -7.51 -15.76 -1.02
CA ASN A 144 -7.45 -15.10 0.27
C ASN A 144 -8.84 -14.63 0.73
N GLU A 145 -9.62 -14.00 -0.15
CA GLU A 145 -10.97 -13.54 0.21
C GLU A 145 -11.91 -14.71 0.50
N ASN A 146 -11.85 -15.78 -0.27
CA ASN A 146 -12.65 -16.98 -0.03
C ASN A 146 -12.31 -17.63 1.33
N LEU A 147 -11.03 -17.81 1.60
CA LEU A 147 -10.55 -18.39 2.87
C LEU A 147 -10.89 -17.50 4.06
N SER A 148 -10.74 -16.19 3.90
CA SER A 148 -11.05 -15.17 4.93
C SER A 148 -12.54 -15.17 5.28
N TYR A 149 -13.43 -15.23 4.29
CA TYR A 149 -14.87 -15.34 4.50
C TYR A 149 -15.24 -16.65 5.22
N ALA A 150 -14.72 -17.78 4.72
CA ALA A 150 -14.98 -19.08 5.31
C ALA A 150 -14.48 -19.16 6.77
N PHE A 151 -13.31 -18.58 7.06
CA PHE A 151 -12.78 -18.50 8.42
C PHE A 151 -13.70 -17.67 9.34
N ALA A 152 -14.10 -16.47 8.92
CA ALA A 152 -14.97 -15.60 9.70
C ALA A 152 -16.32 -16.27 9.99
N MET A 153 -16.93 -16.91 8.99
CA MET A 153 -18.18 -17.65 9.14
C MET A 153 -18.05 -18.83 10.11
N ARG A 154 -16.98 -19.61 9.98
CA ARG A 154 -16.69 -20.73 10.89
C ARG A 154 -16.54 -20.24 12.34
N LYS A 155 -15.75 -19.18 12.53
CA LYS A 155 -15.50 -18.60 13.86
C LYS A 155 -16.79 -18.03 14.49
N ALA A 156 -17.61 -17.35 13.72
CA ALA A 156 -18.90 -16.86 14.20
C ALA A 156 -19.84 -18.00 14.63
N LYS A 157 -19.85 -19.12 13.90
CA LYS A 157 -20.62 -20.33 14.27
C LYS A 157 -20.07 -21.00 15.53
N GLU A 158 -18.75 -21.17 15.66
CA GLU A 158 -18.10 -21.69 16.86
C GLU A 158 -18.42 -20.85 18.11
N ALA A 159 -18.51 -19.53 17.96
CA ALA A 159 -18.85 -18.58 19.02
C ALA A 159 -20.35 -18.40 19.26
N ASN A 160 -21.24 -19.05 18.47
CA ASN A 160 -22.69 -18.82 18.47
C ASN A 160 -23.07 -17.34 18.30
N ASP A 161 -22.26 -16.56 17.54
CA ASP A 161 -22.51 -15.14 17.22
C ASP A 161 -23.52 -15.04 16.07
N SER A 162 -24.81 -15.12 16.41
CA SER A 162 -25.91 -15.08 15.43
C SER A 162 -25.96 -13.77 14.65
N GLU A 163 -25.56 -12.64 15.24
CA GLU A 163 -25.48 -11.34 14.58
C GLU A 163 -24.42 -11.34 13.46
N SER A 164 -23.22 -11.83 13.76
CA SER A 164 -22.14 -11.93 12.76
C SER A 164 -22.48 -12.92 11.66
N ILE A 165 -23.11 -14.06 12.00
CA ILE A 165 -23.58 -15.05 11.02
C ILE A 165 -24.55 -14.38 10.03
N ALA A 166 -25.62 -13.73 10.55
CA ALA A 166 -26.63 -13.09 9.71
C ALA A 166 -26.03 -12.01 8.77
N LYS A 167 -25.07 -11.20 9.30
CA LYS A 167 -24.37 -10.18 8.48
C LYS A 167 -23.50 -10.80 7.39
N LEU A 168 -22.78 -11.88 7.68
CA LEU A 168 -21.99 -12.59 6.68
C LEU A 168 -22.87 -13.25 5.63
N GLU A 169 -24.00 -13.84 6.01
CA GLU A 169 -24.99 -14.41 5.08
C GLU A 169 -25.58 -13.34 4.14
N GLN A 170 -25.90 -12.16 4.69
CA GLN A 170 -26.38 -11.03 3.90
C GLN A 170 -25.35 -10.54 2.87
N VAL A 171 -24.08 -10.46 3.26
CA VAL A 171 -22.99 -10.09 2.35
C VAL A 171 -22.74 -11.19 1.31
N GLY A 172 -22.85 -12.43 1.71
CA GLY A 172 -22.54 -13.60 0.90
C GLY A 172 -21.03 -13.82 0.70
N PRO A 173 -20.65 -15.00 0.15
CA PRO A 173 -19.26 -15.28 -0.19
C PRO A 173 -18.78 -14.37 -1.33
N PRO A 174 -17.48 -14.03 -1.37
CA PRO A 174 -16.95 -13.22 -2.46
C PRO A 174 -17.00 -13.97 -3.79
N VAL A 175 -17.28 -13.25 -4.87
CA VAL A 175 -17.24 -13.77 -6.25
C VAL A 175 -16.02 -13.19 -6.95
N ASN A 176 -15.12 -14.04 -7.43
CA ASN A 176 -13.83 -13.62 -7.98
C ASN A 176 -13.06 -12.67 -7.04
N GLY A 177 -13.08 -12.97 -5.73
CA GLY A 177 -12.41 -12.16 -4.71
C GLY A 177 -13.09 -10.84 -4.35
N GLN A 178 -14.31 -10.59 -4.83
CA GLN A 178 -15.03 -9.34 -4.59
C GLN A 178 -16.38 -9.58 -3.89
N TYR A 179 -16.70 -8.73 -2.92
CA TYR A 179 -18.01 -8.69 -2.27
C TYR A 179 -18.99 -7.80 -3.04
N LYS A 180 -20.29 -7.95 -2.74
CA LYS A 180 -21.34 -7.08 -3.31
C LYS A 180 -22.27 -6.59 -2.20
N PRO A 181 -22.40 -5.24 -1.99
CA PRO A 181 -21.60 -4.16 -2.60
C PRO A 181 -20.10 -4.26 -2.22
N VAL A 182 -19.20 -3.79 -3.10
CA VAL A 182 -17.76 -4.05 -2.95
C VAL A 182 -17.22 -3.52 -1.62
N PHE A 183 -17.42 -2.24 -1.33
CA PHE A 183 -16.84 -1.61 -0.14
C PHE A 183 -17.56 -2.04 1.15
N GLU A 184 -18.88 -1.97 1.20
CA GLU A 184 -19.68 -2.31 2.39
C GLU A 184 -19.56 -3.79 2.74
N GLY A 185 -19.56 -4.67 1.74
CA GLY A 185 -19.38 -6.10 1.95
C GLY A 185 -17.99 -6.43 2.50
N LEU A 186 -16.95 -5.84 1.90
CA LEU A 186 -15.57 -5.98 2.37
C LEU A 186 -15.43 -5.50 3.82
N MET A 187 -15.90 -4.29 4.12
CA MET A 187 -15.79 -3.71 5.46
C MET A 187 -16.58 -4.49 6.51
N THR A 188 -17.74 -5.04 6.15
CA THR A 188 -18.53 -5.90 7.03
C THR A 188 -17.78 -7.18 7.36
N GLN A 189 -17.26 -7.86 6.34
CA GLN A 189 -16.45 -9.06 6.53
C GLN A 189 -15.19 -8.79 7.37
N ARG A 190 -14.44 -7.72 7.10
CA ARG A 190 -13.22 -7.36 7.87
C ARG A 190 -13.53 -7.04 9.34
N ARG A 191 -14.64 -6.35 9.62
CA ARG A 191 -15.06 -6.05 10.99
C ARG A 191 -15.40 -7.33 11.77
N ILE A 192 -16.02 -8.30 11.11
CA ILE A 192 -16.34 -9.59 11.74
C ILE A 192 -15.07 -10.43 11.90
N LEU A 193 -14.22 -10.49 10.87
CA LEU A 193 -12.93 -11.19 10.94
C LEU A 193 -12.07 -10.69 12.11
N GLY A 194 -12.05 -9.38 12.34
CA GLY A 194 -11.28 -8.76 13.42
C GLY A 194 -11.82 -9.02 14.84
N LYS A 195 -12.96 -9.70 15.00
CA LYS A 195 -13.45 -10.14 16.32
C LYS A 195 -12.76 -11.43 16.78
N TYR A 196 -12.22 -12.20 15.86
CA TYR A 196 -11.66 -13.55 16.05
C TYR A 196 -10.19 -13.64 15.68
#